data_9820ce60845c81f5ea14cefc20fbce19
#
_entry.id   9820ce60845c81f5ea14cefc20fbce19
#
_cell.length_a   1.000
_cell.length_b   1.000
_cell.length_c   1.000
_cell.angle_alpha   90.00
_cell.angle_beta   90.00
_cell.angle_gamma   90.00
#
_symmetry.space_group_name_H-M   'P 1'
#
loop_
_entity.id
_entity.type
_entity.pdbx_description
1 polymer ?
#
loop_
_entity_poly.entity_id
_entity_poly.type
_entity_poly.pdbx_seq_one_letter_code
_entity_poly.pdbx_strand_id
1 'polypeptide(L)'
;VTLFSDATRQTVEAMRTGGVRRLVCVTGIGAGDSRGHGTFFHEQILMRFGLKSTYADKDRQEQMLWGSGLDWTIVRPGYLTNGPKTGRCRVLTKLDGVRAKKISRGDVGEFLVKIVGDEKSNRQTLLVDGG
;
A
#
# COMPACT_ATOMS: atom_id res chain seq x y z
N VAL A 1 16.20 8.50 -1.12
CA VAL A 1 14.95 8.57 -1.88
C VAL A 1 13.87 9.22 -1.03
N THR A 2 13.23 10.25 -1.56
CA THR A 2 12.16 10.99 -0.86
C THR A 2 10.93 11.22 -1.76
N LEU A 3 10.91 10.57 -2.93
CA LEU A 3 9.86 10.79 -3.93
C LEU A 3 8.46 10.54 -3.35
N PHE A 4 8.27 9.40 -2.68
CA PHE A 4 6.95 9.00 -2.17
C PHE A 4 6.52 9.89 -1.02
N SER A 5 7.42 10.19 -0.08
CA SER A 5 7.10 11.04 1.06
C SER A 5 6.87 12.49 0.63
N ASP A 6 7.66 13.01 -0.30
CA ASP A 6 7.47 14.38 -0.80
C ASP A 6 6.16 14.53 -1.57
N ALA A 7 5.85 13.59 -2.46
CA ALA A 7 4.59 13.60 -3.20
C ALA A 7 3.39 13.51 -2.25
N THR A 8 3.49 12.66 -1.23
CA THR A 8 2.42 12.49 -0.25
C THR A 8 2.21 13.77 0.57
N ARG A 9 3.29 14.42 0.99
CA ARG A 9 3.20 15.69 1.73
C ARG A 9 2.45 16.73 0.91
N GLN A 10 2.81 16.88 -0.35
CA GLN A 10 2.15 17.86 -1.24
C GLN A 10 0.68 17.49 -1.48
N THR A 11 0.38 16.20 -1.65
CA THR A 11 -0.99 15.73 -1.84
C THR A 11 -1.84 16.04 -0.61
N VAL A 12 -1.33 15.74 0.58
CA VAL A 12 -2.06 16.00 1.84
C VAL A 12 -2.33 17.48 2.02
N GLU A 13 -1.34 18.34 1.74
CA GLU A 13 -1.51 19.79 1.82
C GLU A 13 -2.57 20.30 0.84
N ALA A 14 -2.52 19.85 -0.41
CA ALA A 14 -3.49 20.22 -1.43
C ALA A 14 -4.91 19.76 -1.05
N MET A 15 -5.04 18.56 -0.53
CA MET A 15 -6.33 18.02 -0.10
C MET A 15 -6.91 18.83 1.06
N ARG A 16 -6.09 19.21 2.03
CA ARG A 16 -6.53 20.05 3.16
C ARG A 16 -7.02 21.40 2.66
N THR A 17 -6.26 22.04 1.78
CA THR A 17 -6.63 23.34 1.21
C THR A 17 -7.92 23.24 0.40
N GLY A 18 -8.10 22.17 -0.36
CA GLY A 18 -9.27 21.96 -1.22
C GLY A 18 -10.49 21.37 -0.53
N GLY A 19 -10.37 21.01 0.75
CA GLY A 19 -11.47 20.38 1.49
C GLY A 19 -11.76 18.93 1.09
N VAL A 20 -10.81 18.25 0.44
CA VAL A 20 -10.93 16.84 0.06
C VAL A 20 -10.35 15.98 1.17
N ARG A 21 -11.11 14.97 1.60
CA ARG A 21 -10.72 14.15 2.76
C ARG A 21 -10.39 12.71 2.42
N ARG A 22 -10.98 12.14 1.37
CA ARG A 22 -10.82 10.72 1.06
C ARG A 22 -9.57 10.48 0.21
N LEU A 23 -8.65 9.64 0.71
CA LEU A 23 -7.43 9.29 -0.02
C LEU A 23 -7.16 7.80 0.11
N VAL A 24 -7.02 7.13 -1.03
CA VAL A 24 -6.53 5.76 -1.09
C VAL A 24 -5.11 5.81 -1.64
N CYS A 25 -4.16 5.27 -0.89
CA CYS A 25 -2.75 5.33 -1.23
C CYS A 25 -2.18 3.91 -1.33
N VAL A 26 -1.50 3.62 -2.44
CA VAL A 26 -0.84 2.35 -2.65
C VAL A 26 0.62 2.46 -2.20
N THR A 27 1.03 1.58 -1.30
CA THR A 27 2.43 1.48 -0.88
C THR A 27 3.02 0.16 -1.36
N GLY A 28 2.97 -0.88 -0.57
CA GLY A 28 3.46 -2.20 -1.00
C GLY A 28 3.86 -3.08 0.16
N ILE A 29 3.98 -4.36 -0.12
CA ILE A 29 4.53 -5.31 0.84
C ILE A 29 5.99 -4.93 1.13
N GLY A 30 6.39 -4.95 2.41
CA GLY A 30 7.70 -4.48 2.85
C GLY A 30 7.67 -3.08 3.44
N ALA A 31 6.57 -2.33 3.29
CA ALA A 31 6.37 -1.05 3.96
C ALA A 31 5.82 -1.27 5.37
N GLY A 32 6.23 -0.42 6.31
CA GLY A 32 5.74 -0.45 7.68
C GLY A 32 5.89 -1.83 8.32
N ASP A 33 4.86 -2.28 9.00
CA ASP A 33 4.81 -3.57 9.69
C ASP A 33 4.63 -4.77 8.73
N SER A 34 4.45 -4.53 7.43
CA SER A 34 4.40 -5.62 6.44
C SER A 34 5.79 -6.16 6.06
N ARG A 35 6.86 -5.50 6.51
CA ARG A 35 8.23 -5.96 6.27
C ARG A 35 8.42 -7.36 6.86
N GLY A 36 9.02 -8.27 6.11
CA GLY A 36 9.19 -9.66 6.51
C GLY A 36 8.05 -10.59 6.12
N HIS A 37 6.93 -10.06 5.63
CA HIS A 37 5.77 -10.86 5.19
C HIS A 37 5.80 -11.20 3.70
N GLY A 38 6.88 -10.83 2.99
CA GLY A 38 7.14 -11.27 1.63
C GLY A 38 7.80 -12.65 1.60
N THR A 39 8.10 -13.15 0.38
CA THR A 39 8.90 -14.36 0.24
C THR A 39 10.35 -14.09 0.65
N PHE A 40 11.06 -15.13 1.08
CA PHE A 40 12.48 -15.02 1.43
C PHE A 40 13.30 -14.43 0.29
N PHE A 41 13.05 -14.88 -0.95
CA PHE A 41 13.75 -14.39 -2.12
C PHE A 41 13.54 -12.88 -2.34
N HIS A 42 12.29 -12.42 -2.20
CA HIS A 42 11.94 -11.00 -2.33
C HIS A 42 12.65 -10.16 -1.25
N GLU A 43 12.63 -10.62 -0.01
CA GLU A 43 13.28 -9.93 1.10
C GLU A 43 14.80 -9.81 0.85
N GLN A 44 15.43 -10.86 0.34
CA GLN A 44 16.86 -10.86 0.00
C GLN A 44 17.16 -9.85 -1.11
N ILE A 45 16.36 -9.81 -2.16
CA ILE A 45 16.52 -8.85 -3.26
C ILE A 45 16.34 -7.43 -2.73
N LEU A 46 15.31 -7.20 -1.94
CA LEU A 46 15.01 -5.90 -1.35
C LEU A 46 16.21 -5.33 -0.60
N MET A 47 16.85 -6.17 0.22
CA MET A 47 17.98 -5.73 1.03
C MET A 47 19.26 -5.61 0.24
N ARG A 48 19.46 -6.45 -0.79
CA ARG A 48 20.72 -6.56 -1.53
C ARG A 48 20.88 -5.52 -2.64
N PHE A 49 19.80 -5.11 -3.30
CA PHE A 49 19.83 -4.24 -4.48
C PHE A 49 19.42 -2.79 -4.21
N GLY A 50 19.50 -2.35 -2.96
CA GLY A 50 19.31 -0.94 -2.62
C GLY A 50 17.85 -0.46 -2.61
N LEU A 51 16.89 -1.36 -2.67
CA LEU A 51 15.47 -1.00 -2.53
C LEU A 51 15.14 -0.59 -1.10
N LYS A 52 16.07 -0.77 -0.17
CA LYS A 52 15.90 -0.41 1.23
C LYS A 52 15.54 1.06 1.40
N SER A 53 16.20 1.97 0.67
CA SER A 53 15.90 3.40 0.77
C SER A 53 14.52 3.74 0.21
N THR A 54 14.09 3.04 -0.85
CA THR A 54 12.75 3.20 -1.41
C THR A 54 11.69 2.80 -0.39
N TYR A 55 11.87 1.66 0.29
CA TYR A 55 10.91 1.21 1.29
C TYR A 55 10.97 2.02 2.58
N ALA A 56 12.14 2.55 2.94
CA ALA A 56 12.23 3.52 4.03
C ALA A 56 11.42 4.78 3.72
N ASP A 57 11.41 5.22 2.46
CA ASP A 57 10.57 6.35 2.04
C ASP A 57 9.09 5.99 2.05
N LYS A 58 8.72 4.78 1.68
CA LYS A 58 7.34 4.30 1.81
C LYS A 58 6.90 4.21 3.26
N ASP A 59 7.79 3.88 4.18
CA ASP A 59 7.50 3.94 5.62
C ASP A 59 7.15 5.37 6.04
N ARG A 60 7.94 6.36 5.59
CA ARG A 60 7.65 7.77 5.86
C ARG A 60 6.32 8.19 5.26
N GLN A 61 6.03 7.74 4.05
CA GLN A 61 4.75 7.98 3.38
C GLN A 61 3.57 7.50 4.23
N GLU A 62 3.65 6.27 4.73
CA GLU A 62 2.58 5.71 5.57
C GLU A 62 2.43 6.49 6.87
N GLN A 63 3.53 6.86 7.51
CA GLN A 63 3.49 7.65 8.75
C GLN A 63 2.84 9.02 8.54
N MET A 64 3.09 9.65 7.40
CA MET A 64 2.44 10.92 7.05
C MET A 64 0.93 10.78 6.93
N LEU A 65 0.46 9.67 6.34
CA LEU A 65 -0.96 9.40 6.20
C LEU A 65 -1.62 9.17 7.57
N TRP A 66 -0.97 8.41 8.44
CA TRP A 66 -1.48 8.16 9.79
C TRP A 66 -1.69 9.45 10.58
N GLY A 67 -0.82 10.43 10.41
CA GLY A 67 -0.90 11.73 11.09
C GLY A 67 -1.65 12.81 10.31
N SER A 68 -2.20 12.50 9.14
CA SER A 68 -2.74 13.52 8.24
C SER A 68 -4.08 14.10 8.65
N GLY A 69 -4.87 13.35 9.43
CA GLY A 69 -6.26 13.72 9.73
C GLY A 69 -7.23 13.49 8.56
N LEU A 70 -6.76 12.93 7.46
CA LEU A 70 -7.61 12.58 6.32
C LEU A 70 -8.31 11.24 6.55
N ASP A 71 -9.31 10.97 5.71
CA ASP A 71 -9.96 9.66 5.66
C ASP A 71 -9.17 8.77 4.69
N TRP A 72 -8.01 8.33 5.15
CA TRP A 72 -7.05 7.59 4.34
C TRP A 72 -7.32 6.08 4.40
N THR A 73 -6.94 5.38 3.33
CA THR A 73 -6.76 3.93 3.31
C THR A 73 -5.43 3.63 2.64
N ILE A 74 -4.60 2.83 3.29
CA ILE A 74 -3.33 2.38 2.73
C ILE A 74 -3.55 0.98 2.17
N VAL A 75 -3.20 0.78 0.91
CA VAL A 75 -3.27 -0.53 0.24
C VAL A 75 -1.86 -1.01 -0.02
N ARG A 76 -1.51 -2.16 0.53
CA ARG A 76 -0.22 -2.83 0.35
C ARG A 76 -0.41 -4.05 -0.54
N PRO A 77 -0.26 -3.93 -1.85
CA PRO A 77 -0.37 -5.09 -2.72
C PRO A 77 0.81 -6.04 -2.54
N GLY A 78 0.56 -7.32 -2.72
CA GLY A 78 1.60 -8.33 -2.82
C GLY A 78 2.39 -8.17 -4.11
N TYR A 79 2.92 -9.28 -4.66
CA TYR A 79 3.75 -9.22 -5.86
C TYR A 79 2.90 -8.94 -7.08
N LEU A 80 3.12 -7.77 -7.70
CA LEU A 80 2.34 -7.34 -8.85
C LEU A 80 2.73 -8.11 -10.10
N THR A 81 1.74 -8.54 -10.86
CA THR A 81 1.96 -9.20 -12.14
C THR A 81 1.24 -8.48 -13.27
N ASN A 82 1.69 -8.73 -14.50
CA ASN A 82 1.02 -8.28 -15.71
C ASN A 82 0.05 -9.33 -16.28
N GLY A 83 -0.24 -10.37 -15.49
CA GLY A 83 -1.18 -11.41 -15.88
C GLY A 83 -2.61 -10.90 -15.99
N PRO A 84 -3.53 -11.75 -16.43
CA PRO A 84 -4.92 -11.35 -16.63
C PRO A 84 -5.60 -11.04 -15.30
N LYS A 85 -6.62 -10.20 -15.36
CA LYS A 85 -7.49 -9.95 -14.23
C LYS A 85 -8.28 -11.22 -13.91
N THR A 86 -8.25 -11.64 -12.65
CA THR A 86 -8.92 -12.88 -12.19
C THR A 86 -10.23 -12.61 -11.45
N GLY A 87 -10.44 -11.39 -11.00
CA GLY A 87 -11.55 -11.05 -10.12
C GLY A 87 -11.36 -11.49 -8.68
N ARG A 88 -10.20 -12.07 -8.34
CA ARG A 88 -9.92 -12.56 -6.98
C ARG A 88 -9.00 -11.62 -6.24
N CYS A 89 -9.38 -11.31 -5.00
CA CYS A 89 -8.63 -10.40 -4.16
C CYS A 89 -8.81 -10.81 -2.70
N ARG A 90 -7.72 -11.22 -2.06
CA ARG A 90 -7.69 -11.49 -0.63
C ARG A 90 -7.27 -10.22 0.10
N VAL A 91 -8.03 -9.81 1.11
CA VAL A 91 -7.78 -8.59 1.88
C VAL A 91 -7.48 -8.98 3.32
N LEU A 92 -6.35 -8.52 3.84
CA LEU A 92 -5.88 -8.87 5.17
C LEU A 92 -5.55 -7.61 5.97
N THR A 93 -6.10 -7.52 7.17
CA THR A 93 -5.77 -6.44 8.12
C THR A 93 -4.78 -6.90 9.18
N LYS A 94 -4.73 -8.20 9.46
CA LYS A 94 -3.81 -8.80 10.42
C LYS A 94 -2.77 -9.61 9.68
N LEU A 95 -1.51 -9.48 10.06
CA LEU A 95 -0.38 -10.04 9.33
C LEU A 95 0.24 -11.28 9.97
N ASP A 96 -0.23 -11.70 11.15
CA ASP A 96 0.30 -12.86 11.85
C ASP A 96 0.20 -14.11 10.98
N GLY A 97 1.33 -14.76 10.73
CA GLY A 97 1.41 -15.97 9.90
C GLY A 97 1.16 -15.75 8.41
N VAL A 98 1.07 -14.49 7.96
CA VAL A 98 0.76 -14.18 6.57
C VAL A 98 2.02 -14.12 5.72
N ARG A 99 1.98 -14.74 4.53
CA ARG A 99 2.93 -14.51 3.44
C ARG A 99 2.14 -14.00 2.24
N ALA A 100 2.56 -12.84 1.73
CA ALA A 100 1.90 -12.22 0.60
C ALA A 100 2.12 -13.05 -0.68
N LYS A 101 1.07 -13.13 -1.48
CA LYS A 101 1.07 -13.83 -2.75
C LYS A 101 1.00 -12.84 -3.91
N LYS A 102 1.04 -13.37 -5.14
CA LYS A 102 0.92 -12.55 -6.36
C LYS A 102 -0.48 -11.98 -6.49
N ILE A 103 -0.56 -10.85 -7.18
CA ILE A 103 -1.83 -10.27 -7.61
C ILE A 103 -1.61 -9.52 -8.91
N SER A 104 -2.55 -9.63 -9.86
CA SER A 104 -2.44 -8.87 -11.10
C SER A 104 -2.71 -7.39 -10.85
N ARG A 105 -2.08 -6.53 -11.65
CA ARG A 105 -2.33 -5.09 -11.59
C ARG A 105 -3.80 -4.76 -11.86
N GLY A 106 -4.45 -5.54 -12.75
CA GLY A 106 -5.88 -5.38 -13.01
C GLY A 106 -6.75 -5.66 -11.79
N ASP A 107 -6.42 -6.69 -11.02
CA ASP A 107 -7.16 -7.00 -9.78
C ASP A 107 -6.95 -5.91 -8.72
N VAL A 108 -5.75 -5.37 -8.60
CA VAL A 108 -5.49 -4.22 -7.70
C VAL A 108 -6.32 -3.01 -8.13
N GLY A 109 -6.33 -2.69 -9.41
CA GLY A 109 -7.10 -1.57 -9.94
C GLY A 109 -8.59 -1.69 -9.64
N GLU A 110 -9.16 -2.87 -9.85
CA GLU A 110 -10.56 -3.13 -9.51
C GLU A 110 -10.82 -2.96 -8.01
N PHE A 111 -9.92 -3.46 -7.18
CA PHE A 111 -10.04 -3.29 -5.73
C PHE A 111 -10.00 -1.80 -5.33
N LEU A 112 -9.10 -1.02 -5.91
CA LEU A 112 -8.98 0.41 -5.59
C LEU A 112 -10.27 1.17 -5.91
N VAL A 113 -10.90 0.86 -7.03
CA VAL A 113 -12.17 1.48 -7.42
C VAL A 113 -13.27 1.18 -6.41
N LYS A 114 -13.31 -0.06 -5.92
CA LYS A 114 -14.29 -0.46 -4.90
C LYS A 114 -14.03 0.19 -3.55
N ILE A 115 -12.76 0.20 -3.12
CA ILE A 115 -12.42 0.62 -1.76
C ILE A 115 -12.53 2.13 -1.58
N VAL A 116 -12.39 2.91 -2.64
CA VAL A 116 -12.45 4.37 -2.53
C VAL A 116 -13.80 4.85 -2.01
N GLY A 117 -14.88 4.12 -2.33
CA GLY A 117 -16.23 4.43 -1.85
C GLY A 117 -16.61 3.75 -0.53
N ASP A 118 -15.73 2.96 0.08
CA ASP A 118 -16.03 2.20 1.29
C ASP A 118 -15.55 2.94 2.54
N GLU A 119 -16.47 3.60 3.24
CA GLU A 119 -16.15 4.33 4.48
C GLU A 119 -15.62 3.44 5.60
N LYS A 120 -15.92 2.14 5.57
CA LYS A 120 -15.45 1.20 6.58
C LYS A 120 -13.94 1.00 6.50
N SER A 121 -13.33 1.31 5.36
CA SER A 121 -11.89 1.24 5.17
C SER A 121 -11.14 2.49 5.62
N ASN A 122 -11.85 3.55 6.06
CA ASN A 122 -11.22 4.77 6.53
C ASN A 122 -10.26 4.47 7.69
N ARG A 123 -9.03 4.98 7.55
CA ARG A 123 -7.95 4.82 8.53
C ARG A 123 -7.52 3.37 8.73
N GLN A 124 -7.57 2.59 7.66
CA GLN A 124 -7.12 1.21 7.67
C GLN A 124 -5.97 0.99 6.70
N THR A 125 -5.10 0.06 7.06
CA THR A 125 -4.02 -0.43 6.22
C THR A 125 -4.34 -1.87 5.84
N LEU A 126 -4.42 -2.13 4.52
CA LEU A 126 -4.88 -3.39 3.98
C LEU A 126 -3.79 -4.03 3.14
N LEU A 127 -3.41 -5.26 3.46
CA LEU A 127 -2.61 -6.09 2.56
C LEU A 127 -3.55 -6.76 1.58
N VAL A 128 -3.21 -6.71 0.29
CA VAL A 128 -4.07 -7.19 -0.78
C VAL A 128 -3.26 -8.11 -1.69
N ASP A 129 -3.73 -9.34 -1.88
CA ASP A 129 -3.11 -10.27 -2.82
C ASP A 129 -4.15 -11.15 -3.52
N GLY A 130 -3.70 -12.04 -4.38
CA GLY A 130 -4.58 -12.90 -5.18
C GLY A 130 -5.09 -14.15 -4.48
N GLY A 131 -4.64 -14.38 -3.27
CA GLY A 131 -5.06 -15.57 -2.50
C GLY A 131 -4.27 -16.83 -2.75
#